data_bdc9298e377ffe85c2e0700667581983
#
_entry.id   bdc9298e377ffe85c2e0700667581983
#
_cell.length_a   1.000
_cell.length_b   1.000
_cell.length_c   1.000
_cell.angle_alpha   90.00
_cell.angle_beta   90.00
_cell.angle_gamma   90.00
#
_symmetry.space_group_name_H-M   'P 1'
#
loop_
_entity.id
_entity.type
_entity.pdbx_description
1 polymer ?
#
loop_
_entity_poly.entity_id
_entity_poly.type
_entity_poly.pdbx_seq_one_letter_code
_entity_poly.pdbx_strand_id
1 'polypeptide(L)'
;MFSTIEVDDYVRVEPKLFGLATAEAVKQQLFETYKGYVNKEVGFVVSVEEVLSIGEGIIIHGDGAAYYNTKFRLIVFKPELQELVFGEIAEITSFGAFIDLGVMQGMIHISQTMEDYVSFSKTGTLVGKSGKKSLKKEDLCLARIVAISYKGDDPKIGLTMRQPGLGKIEWIKLSKKKPLKTEKIEKSGKIKREKK
;
A
#
# COMPACT_ATOMS: atom_id res chain seq x y z
N MET A 1 2.97 -6.19 0.65
CA MET A 1 3.60 -6.33 1.99
C MET A 1 5.04 -5.85 1.95
N PHE A 2 5.57 -5.26 3.04
CA PHE A 2 7.00 -4.94 3.12
C PHE A 2 7.80 -6.22 3.32
N SER A 3 8.90 -6.34 2.61
CA SER A 3 9.85 -7.44 2.73
C SER A 3 11.26 -6.96 2.45
N THR A 4 12.24 -7.76 2.87
CA THR A 4 13.65 -7.52 2.59
C THR A 4 14.13 -8.57 1.59
N ILE A 5 14.82 -8.13 0.56
CA ILE A 5 15.42 -9.02 -0.45
C ILE A 5 16.92 -8.80 -0.54
N GLU A 6 17.65 -9.88 -0.76
CA GLU A 6 19.09 -9.84 -1.04
C GLU A 6 19.32 -9.89 -2.55
N VAL A 7 20.16 -9.00 -3.02
CA VAL A 7 20.51 -8.85 -4.44
C VAL A 7 22.02 -8.95 -4.59
N ASP A 8 22.44 -9.66 -5.63
CA ASP A 8 23.85 -9.75 -6.04
C ASP A 8 23.95 -9.16 -7.45
N ASP A 9 24.58 -8.01 -7.59
CA ASP A 9 24.65 -7.28 -8.86
C ASP A 9 25.91 -6.43 -8.96
N TYR A 10 26.26 -6.03 -10.20
CA TYR A 10 27.36 -5.14 -10.47
C TYR A 10 26.92 -3.68 -10.33
N VAL A 11 27.47 -3.00 -9.33
CA VAL A 11 27.21 -1.59 -9.07
C VAL A 11 28.22 -0.73 -9.84
N ARG A 12 27.72 0.08 -10.76
CA ARG A 12 28.51 1.05 -11.52
C ARG A 12 28.72 2.32 -10.70
N VAL A 13 29.90 2.51 -10.16
CA VAL A 13 30.25 3.70 -9.39
C VAL A 13 30.83 4.77 -10.33
N GLU A 14 30.20 5.93 -10.32
CA GLU A 14 30.64 7.07 -11.17
C GLU A 14 31.93 7.71 -10.65
N PRO A 15 32.74 8.27 -11.55
CA PRO A 15 34.01 8.92 -11.20
C PRO A 15 33.86 10.02 -10.14
N LYS A 16 32.72 10.70 -10.09
CA LYS A 16 32.43 11.74 -9.08
C LYS A 16 32.54 11.24 -7.64
N LEU A 17 32.35 9.92 -7.43
CA LEU A 17 32.36 9.28 -6.12
C LEU A 17 33.71 8.64 -5.74
N PHE A 18 34.72 8.67 -6.64
CA PHE A 18 36.02 8.04 -6.37
C PHE A 18 36.82 8.71 -5.22
N GLY A 19 36.43 9.91 -4.81
CA GLY A 19 37.03 10.59 -3.66
C GLY A 19 36.56 10.06 -2.30
N LEU A 20 35.48 9.20 -2.29
CA LEU A 20 34.93 8.59 -1.08
C LEU A 20 35.54 7.22 -0.82
N ALA A 21 35.39 6.73 0.40
CA ALA A 21 35.69 5.32 0.69
C ALA A 21 34.79 4.42 -0.18
N THR A 22 35.34 3.30 -0.70
CA THR A 22 34.61 2.41 -1.64
C THR A 22 33.23 2.00 -1.11
N ALA A 23 33.12 1.67 0.17
CA ALA A 23 31.85 1.30 0.78
C ALA A 23 30.79 2.44 0.75
N GLU A 24 31.23 3.67 0.99
CA GLU A 24 30.36 4.85 0.95
C GLU A 24 29.96 5.20 -0.50
N ALA A 25 30.92 5.12 -1.43
CA ALA A 25 30.65 5.36 -2.85
C ALA A 25 29.64 4.36 -3.42
N VAL A 26 29.79 3.07 -3.13
CA VAL A 26 28.86 2.01 -3.53
C VAL A 26 27.49 2.23 -2.90
N LYS A 27 27.42 2.52 -1.61
CA LYS A 27 26.15 2.77 -0.91
C LYS A 27 25.41 3.97 -1.48
N GLN A 28 26.11 5.07 -1.75
CA GLN A 28 25.50 6.25 -2.35
C GLN A 28 24.99 5.97 -3.77
N GLN A 29 25.77 5.26 -4.57
CA GLN A 29 25.39 4.88 -5.93
C GLN A 29 24.17 3.95 -5.94
N LEU A 30 24.12 2.94 -5.04
CA LEU A 30 22.96 2.06 -4.86
C LEU A 30 21.70 2.86 -4.51
N PHE A 31 21.83 3.83 -3.61
CA PHE A 31 20.70 4.65 -3.21
C PHE A 31 20.19 5.50 -4.39
N GLU A 32 21.06 6.08 -5.20
CA GLU A 32 20.66 6.84 -6.40
C GLU A 32 20.01 5.94 -7.46
N THR A 33 20.54 4.73 -7.66
CA THR A 33 20.06 3.80 -8.70
C THR A 33 18.73 3.16 -8.35
N TYR A 34 18.57 2.73 -7.09
CA TYR A 34 17.39 1.96 -6.66
C TYR A 34 16.29 2.79 -6.00
N LYS A 35 16.53 4.09 -5.74
CA LYS A 35 15.51 4.97 -5.19
C LYS A 35 14.34 5.10 -6.16
N GLY A 36 13.16 4.63 -5.72
CA GLY A 36 11.94 4.68 -6.52
C GLY A 36 11.91 3.67 -7.68
N TYR A 37 12.84 2.70 -7.71
CA TYR A 37 12.80 1.64 -8.71
C TYR A 37 11.57 0.75 -8.52
N VAL A 38 10.88 0.47 -9.61
CA VAL A 38 9.66 -0.31 -9.63
C VAL A 38 9.76 -1.46 -10.62
N ASN A 39 9.50 -2.68 -10.15
CA ASN A 39 9.44 -3.86 -11.00
C ASN A 39 8.28 -4.75 -10.55
N LYS A 40 7.59 -5.40 -11.50
CA LYS A 40 6.47 -6.30 -11.21
C LYS A 40 6.87 -7.49 -10.33
N GLU A 41 8.10 -7.99 -10.46
CA GLU A 41 8.59 -9.14 -9.69
C GLU A 41 9.02 -8.75 -8.28
N VAL A 42 9.73 -7.64 -8.15
CA VAL A 42 10.30 -7.14 -6.89
C VAL A 42 9.32 -6.24 -6.13
N GLY A 43 8.48 -5.50 -6.85
CA GLY A 43 7.63 -4.45 -6.29
C GLY A 43 8.31 -3.09 -6.32
N PHE A 44 8.06 -2.28 -5.30
CA PHE A 44 8.66 -0.95 -5.11
C PHE A 44 9.86 -1.04 -4.20
N VAL A 45 11.01 -0.56 -4.65
CA VAL A 45 12.18 -0.41 -3.79
C VAL A 45 12.00 0.86 -2.95
N VAL A 46 11.91 0.65 -1.65
CA VAL A 46 11.74 1.73 -0.66
C VAL A 46 13.09 2.34 -0.30
N SER A 47 14.06 1.48 0.01
CA SER A 47 15.40 1.90 0.44
C SER A 47 16.41 0.77 0.31
N VAL A 48 17.68 1.13 0.27
CA VAL A 48 18.81 0.22 0.50
C VAL A 48 19.01 0.11 2.01
N GLU A 49 18.89 -1.10 2.56
CA GLU A 49 19.07 -1.35 3.99
C GLU A 49 20.56 -1.36 4.35
N GLU A 50 21.30 -2.29 3.75
CA GLU A 50 22.74 -2.45 3.99
C GLU A 50 23.48 -3.06 2.80
N VAL A 51 24.79 -2.84 2.75
CA VAL A 51 25.70 -3.50 1.83
C VAL A 51 26.39 -4.64 2.59
N LEU A 52 26.18 -5.87 2.13
CA LEU A 52 26.67 -7.09 2.80
C LEU A 52 28.13 -7.39 2.46
N SER A 53 28.46 -7.31 1.18
CA SER A 53 29.84 -7.51 0.71
C SER A 53 30.10 -6.74 -0.59
N ILE A 54 31.33 -6.28 -0.77
CA ILE A 54 31.81 -5.63 -1.98
C ILE A 54 32.99 -6.44 -2.49
N GLY A 55 32.88 -6.91 -3.73
CA GLY A 55 33.94 -7.62 -4.42
C GLY A 55 34.99 -6.69 -5.01
N GLU A 56 35.88 -7.26 -5.82
CA GLU A 56 36.90 -6.50 -6.52
C GLU A 56 36.30 -5.57 -7.58
N GLY A 57 36.85 -4.36 -7.71
CA GLY A 57 36.44 -3.39 -8.70
C GLY A 57 37.00 -3.70 -10.08
N ILE A 58 36.19 -3.67 -11.11
CA ILE A 58 36.57 -3.86 -12.51
C ILE A 58 36.35 -2.55 -13.26
N ILE A 59 37.30 -2.12 -14.04
CA ILE A 59 37.16 -0.98 -14.94
C ILE A 59 36.96 -1.51 -16.36
N ILE A 60 35.86 -1.11 -16.99
CA ILE A 60 35.59 -1.47 -18.39
C ILE A 60 36.25 -0.45 -19.30
N HIS A 61 36.97 -0.93 -20.29
CA HIS A 61 37.64 -0.07 -21.25
C HIS A 61 36.62 0.77 -22.04
N GLY A 62 36.81 2.10 -22.01
CA GLY A 62 35.89 3.05 -22.65
C GLY A 62 34.75 3.58 -21.74
N ASP A 63 34.55 3.02 -20.55
CA ASP A 63 33.70 3.60 -19.50
C ASP A 63 34.59 4.04 -18.33
N GLY A 64 34.59 5.31 -18.00
CA GLY A 64 35.39 5.86 -16.89
C GLY A 64 34.92 5.44 -15.49
N ALA A 65 33.90 4.58 -15.37
CA ALA A 65 33.35 4.12 -14.12
C ALA A 65 34.01 2.83 -13.63
N ALA A 66 33.92 2.57 -12.32
CA ALA A 66 34.32 1.31 -11.71
C ALA A 66 33.09 0.47 -11.38
N TYR A 67 33.16 -0.82 -11.68
CA TYR A 67 32.09 -1.80 -11.44
C TYR A 67 32.48 -2.72 -10.30
N TYR A 68 31.68 -2.75 -9.24
CA TYR A 68 31.89 -3.61 -8.09
C TYR A 68 30.80 -4.65 -8.00
N ASN A 69 31.18 -5.95 -8.02
CA ASN A 69 30.20 -6.99 -7.67
C ASN A 69 29.84 -6.84 -6.21
N THR A 70 28.56 -6.53 -5.92
CA THR A 70 28.12 -6.14 -4.60
C THR A 70 26.88 -6.94 -4.20
N LYS A 71 26.93 -7.53 -3.00
CA LYS A 71 25.76 -8.10 -2.35
C LYS A 71 25.18 -7.08 -1.39
N PHE A 72 23.92 -6.79 -1.55
CA PHE A 72 23.23 -5.77 -0.75
C PHE A 72 21.79 -6.18 -0.48
N ARG A 73 21.20 -5.54 0.52
CA ARG A 73 19.84 -5.81 0.97
C ARG A 73 18.95 -4.59 0.69
N LEU A 74 17.82 -4.86 0.04
CA LEU A 74 16.81 -3.85 -0.27
C LEU A 74 15.55 -4.08 0.57
N ILE A 75 14.96 -2.99 1.06
CA ILE A 75 13.60 -2.98 1.59
C ILE A 75 12.67 -2.70 0.43
N VAL A 76 11.73 -3.61 0.19
CA VAL A 76 10.77 -3.52 -0.91
C VAL A 76 9.34 -3.59 -0.39
N PHE A 77 8.44 -2.91 -1.09
CA PHE A 77 7.01 -2.99 -0.88
C PHE A 77 6.36 -3.66 -2.09
N LYS A 78 5.85 -4.87 -1.90
CA LYS A 78 5.11 -5.60 -2.93
C LYS A 78 3.65 -5.71 -2.49
N PRO A 79 2.73 -4.96 -3.14
CA PRO A 79 1.32 -5.09 -2.85
C PRO A 79 0.78 -6.43 -3.36
N GLU A 80 -0.09 -7.06 -2.59
CA GLU A 80 -0.76 -8.31 -2.94
C GLU A 80 -2.28 -8.11 -3.00
N LEU A 81 -2.94 -8.87 -3.89
CA LEU A 81 -4.39 -8.86 -3.97
C LEU A 81 -5.00 -9.37 -2.66
N GLN A 82 -6.07 -8.70 -2.21
CA GLN A 82 -6.79 -8.99 -0.97
C GLN A 82 -6.03 -8.62 0.33
N GLU A 83 -4.83 -8.06 0.23
CA GLU A 83 -4.09 -7.55 1.38
C GLU A 83 -4.83 -6.38 2.03
N LEU A 84 -4.77 -6.33 3.37
CA LEU A 84 -5.28 -5.21 4.16
C LEU A 84 -4.19 -4.16 4.30
N VAL A 85 -4.52 -2.94 3.95
CA VAL A 85 -3.61 -1.80 4.03
C VAL A 85 -4.21 -0.70 4.91
N PHE A 86 -3.33 -0.06 5.66
CA PHE A 86 -3.66 1.06 6.51
C PHE A 86 -3.00 2.32 5.95
N GLY A 87 -3.75 3.41 5.91
CA GLY A 87 -3.22 4.66 5.40
C GLY A 87 -4.11 5.85 5.75
N GLU A 88 -3.68 7.01 5.33
CA GLU A 88 -4.34 8.30 5.53
C GLU A 88 -4.94 8.81 4.22
N ILE A 89 -6.11 9.41 4.26
CA ILE A 89 -6.72 10.03 3.08
C ILE A 89 -5.95 11.29 2.70
N ALA A 90 -5.18 11.22 1.61
CA ALA A 90 -4.39 12.34 1.09
C ALA A 90 -5.28 13.34 0.35
N GLU A 91 -6.19 12.86 -0.50
CA GLU A 91 -7.04 13.71 -1.33
C GLU A 91 -8.42 13.07 -1.56
N ILE A 92 -9.43 13.92 -1.72
CA ILE A 92 -10.80 13.50 -2.04
C ILE A 92 -11.25 14.23 -3.31
N THR A 93 -11.71 13.45 -4.28
CA THR A 93 -12.21 13.92 -5.57
C THR A 93 -13.67 13.50 -5.78
N SER A 94 -14.30 14.00 -6.83
CA SER A 94 -15.68 13.64 -7.19
C SER A 94 -15.86 12.15 -7.56
N PHE A 95 -14.79 11.47 -7.99
CA PHE A 95 -14.81 10.07 -8.39
C PHE A 95 -14.29 9.11 -7.31
N GLY A 96 -13.72 9.64 -6.22
CA GLY A 96 -13.25 8.80 -5.11
C GLY A 96 -12.27 9.49 -4.18
N ALA A 97 -11.55 8.70 -3.40
CA ALA A 97 -10.55 9.14 -2.45
C ALA A 97 -9.19 8.48 -2.75
N PHE A 98 -8.12 9.24 -2.56
CA PHE A 98 -6.75 8.73 -2.60
C PHE A 98 -6.25 8.53 -1.18
N ILE A 99 -5.76 7.33 -0.91
CA ILE A 99 -5.15 6.95 0.36
C ILE A 99 -3.65 6.85 0.19
N ASP A 100 -2.92 7.48 1.08
CA ASP A 100 -1.46 7.39 1.16
C ASP A 100 -1.07 6.18 1.99
N LEU A 101 -0.29 5.28 1.39
CA LEU A 101 0.25 4.08 2.03
C LEU A 101 1.71 4.25 2.49
N GLY A 102 2.24 5.46 2.36
CA GLY A 102 3.62 5.81 2.71
C GLY A 102 4.63 5.59 1.58
N VAL A 103 4.45 4.56 0.77
CA VAL A 103 5.31 4.25 -0.39
C VAL A 103 4.67 4.73 -1.68
N MET A 104 3.36 4.59 -1.76
CA MET A 104 2.57 4.95 -2.94
C MET A 104 1.14 5.29 -2.54
N GLN A 105 0.41 5.89 -3.45
CA GLN A 105 -1.01 6.19 -3.26
C GLN A 105 -1.89 5.11 -3.87
N GLY A 106 -2.94 4.73 -3.15
CA GLY A 106 -4.01 3.88 -3.63
C GLY A 106 -5.29 4.67 -3.88
N MET A 107 -6.07 4.26 -4.89
CA MET A 107 -7.35 4.88 -5.22
C MET A 107 -8.52 4.05 -4.71
N ILE A 108 -9.45 4.71 -4.04
CA ILE A 108 -10.72 4.14 -3.61
C ILE A 108 -11.83 4.81 -4.42
N HIS A 109 -12.46 4.08 -5.34
CA HIS A 109 -13.58 4.62 -6.11
C HIS A 109 -14.74 5.00 -5.19
N ILE A 110 -15.51 6.03 -5.53
CA ILE A 110 -16.61 6.55 -4.70
C ILE A 110 -17.60 5.46 -4.27
N SER A 111 -17.93 4.52 -5.14
CA SER A 111 -18.81 3.37 -4.84
C SER A 111 -18.20 2.35 -3.89
N GLN A 112 -16.89 2.39 -3.65
CA GLN A 112 -16.13 1.47 -2.80
C GLN A 112 -15.72 2.09 -1.45
N THR A 113 -16.11 3.34 -1.20
CA THR A 113 -15.76 4.05 0.05
C THR A 113 -16.64 3.62 1.23
N MET A 114 -17.94 3.41 1.03
CA MET A 114 -18.87 3.00 2.09
C MET A 114 -20.06 2.21 1.51
N GLU A 115 -20.79 1.53 2.39
CA GLU A 115 -21.97 0.71 2.01
C GLU A 115 -23.18 1.57 1.57
N ASP A 116 -23.14 2.87 1.85
CA ASP A 116 -24.21 3.81 1.54
C ASP A 116 -23.99 4.49 0.18
N TYR A 117 -25.02 5.14 -0.34
CA TYR A 117 -24.90 6.01 -1.51
C TYR A 117 -24.12 7.27 -1.11
N VAL A 118 -23.01 7.52 -1.81
CA VAL A 118 -22.06 8.57 -1.45
C VAL A 118 -22.21 9.77 -2.37
N SER A 119 -22.23 10.96 -1.81
CA SER A 119 -22.18 12.22 -2.52
C SER A 119 -20.93 13.01 -2.16
N PHE A 120 -20.34 13.65 -3.17
CA PHE A 120 -19.23 14.57 -2.99
C PHE A 120 -19.75 15.95 -2.59
N SER A 121 -19.27 16.48 -1.46
CA SER A 121 -19.60 17.83 -0.99
C SER A 121 -18.61 18.86 -1.55
N LYS A 122 -19.08 20.10 -1.75
CA LYS A 122 -18.23 21.23 -2.13
C LYS A 122 -17.10 21.52 -1.14
N THR A 123 -17.21 20.99 0.08
CA THR A 123 -16.18 21.09 1.14
C THR A 123 -15.08 20.05 1.03
N GLY A 124 -15.00 19.28 -0.08
CA GLY A 124 -13.98 18.24 -0.25
C GLY A 124 -14.20 17.02 0.65
N THR A 125 -15.45 16.68 0.95
CA THR A 125 -15.81 15.55 1.80
C THR A 125 -16.74 14.59 1.07
N LEU A 126 -16.60 13.29 1.32
CA LEU A 126 -17.56 12.29 0.87
C LEU A 126 -18.55 12.01 2.02
N VAL A 127 -19.83 12.17 1.73
CA VAL A 127 -20.90 12.01 2.72
C VAL A 127 -21.86 10.93 2.24
N GLY A 128 -22.14 9.96 3.11
CA GLY A 128 -23.17 8.95 2.86
C GLY A 128 -24.57 9.56 2.97
N LYS A 129 -25.51 9.13 2.12
CA LYS A 129 -26.88 9.63 2.07
C LYS A 129 -27.61 9.50 3.41
N SER A 130 -27.32 8.49 4.21
CA SER A 130 -27.85 8.36 5.57
C SER A 130 -27.31 9.40 6.56
N GLY A 131 -26.30 10.20 6.19
CA GLY A 131 -25.64 11.20 7.02
C GLY A 131 -24.80 10.64 8.19
N LYS A 132 -24.76 9.32 8.35
CA LYS A 132 -24.07 8.66 9.49
C LYS A 132 -22.57 8.50 9.29
N LYS A 133 -22.11 8.44 8.04
CA LYS A 133 -20.71 8.24 7.70
C LYS A 133 -20.23 9.39 6.81
N SER A 134 -19.11 9.97 7.14
CA SER A 134 -18.42 10.97 6.32
C SER A 134 -16.93 10.70 6.29
N LEU A 135 -16.32 10.92 5.14
CA LEU A 135 -14.88 10.76 4.92
C LEU A 135 -14.28 12.10 4.56
N LYS A 136 -13.20 12.46 5.23
CA LYS A 136 -12.47 13.72 5.07
C LYS A 136 -11.00 13.45 4.78
N LYS A 137 -10.31 14.48 4.31
CA LYS A 137 -8.84 14.47 4.24
C LYS A 137 -8.26 14.24 5.64
N GLU A 138 -7.10 13.55 5.72
CA GLU A 138 -6.40 13.20 6.96
C GLU A 138 -7.12 12.14 7.82
N ASP A 139 -8.20 11.55 7.31
CA ASP A 139 -8.84 10.42 8.00
C ASP A 139 -8.01 9.14 7.85
N LEU A 140 -7.73 8.50 8.98
CA LEU A 140 -7.07 7.21 9.00
C LEU A 140 -8.04 6.09 8.65
N CYS A 141 -7.69 5.30 7.64
CA CYS A 141 -8.56 4.29 7.05
C CYS A 141 -7.87 2.93 6.91
N LEU A 142 -8.66 1.89 7.06
CA LEU A 142 -8.30 0.52 6.73
C LEU A 142 -9.00 0.13 5.44
N ALA A 143 -8.24 -0.28 4.43
CA ALA A 143 -8.76 -0.65 3.12
C ALA A 143 -8.20 -2.01 2.68
N ARG A 144 -8.80 -2.61 1.65
CA ARG A 144 -8.34 -3.86 1.06
C ARG A 144 -7.97 -3.63 -0.40
N ILE A 145 -6.84 -4.20 -0.84
CA ILE A 145 -6.40 -4.16 -2.22
C ILE A 145 -7.28 -5.08 -3.06
N VAL A 146 -7.92 -4.53 -4.09
CA VAL A 146 -8.80 -5.30 -5.00
C VAL A 146 -8.26 -5.34 -6.43
N ALA A 147 -7.39 -4.40 -6.80
CA ALA A 147 -6.77 -4.37 -8.11
C ALA A 147 -5.36 -3.79 -8.03
N ILE A 148 -4.45 -4.34 -8.82
CA ILE A 148 -3.08 -3.86 -8.98
C ILE A 148 -2.79 -3.80 -10.48
N SER A 149 -2.33 -2.65 -10.95
CA SER A 149 -1.96 -2.45 -12.35
C SER A 149 -0.55 -1.88 -12.44
N TYR A 150 0.33 -2.59 -13.12
CA TYR A 150 1.71 -2.17 -13.42
C TYR A 150 1.85 -1.61 -14.84
N LYS A 151 0.79 -0.94 -15.35
CA LYS A 151 0.84 -0.29 -16.66
C LYS A 151 1.36 1.14 -16.49
N GLY A 152 2.48 1.45 -17.17
CA GLY A 152 3.15 2.74 -17.10
C GLY A 152 4.20 2.80 -16.00
N ASP A 153 4.78 3.98 -15.81
CA ASP A 153 5.86 4.24 -14.86
C ASP A 153 5.36 4.19 -13.40
N ASP A 154 4.09 4.53 -13.18
CA ASP A 154 3.47 4.52 -11.85
C ASP A 154 2.43 3.40 -11.74
N PRO A 155 2.69 2.35 -10.95
CA PRO A 155 1.69 1.32 -10.68
C PRO A 155 0.50 1.91 -9.91
N LYS A 156 -0.70 1.45 -10.29
CA LYS A 156 -1.95 1.91 -9.70
C LYS A 156 -2.57 0.82 -8.85
N ILE A 157 -2.94 1.15 -7.61
CA ILE A 157 -3.62 0.25 -6.69
C ILE A 157 -5.06 0.71 -6.51
N GLY A 158 -6.00 -0.19 -6.81
CA GLY A 158 -7.41 -0.03 -6.51
C GLY A 158 -7.75 -0.66 -5.16
N LEU A 159 -8.47 0.08 -4.33
CA LEU A 159 -8.79 -0.29 -2.96
C LEU A 159 -10.31 -0.28 -2.72
N THR A 160 -10.75 -1.05 -1.73
CA THR A 160 -12.14 -1.02 -1.24
C THR A 160 -12.18 -0.85 0.28
N MET A 161 -13.14 -0.08 0.75
CA MET A 161 -13.51 0.05 2.17
C MET A 161 -14.95 -0.42 2.45
N ARG A 162 -15.65 -0.92 1.43
CA ARG A 162 -17.07 -1.27 1.53
C ARG A 162 -17.35 -2.55 2.32
N GLN A 163 -16.34 -3.38 2.57
CA GLN A 163 -16.51 -4.64 3.29
C GLN A 163 -16.65 -4.42 4.81
N PRO A 164 -17.34 -5.31 5.52
CA PRO A 164 -17.45 -5.26 6.98
C PRO A 164 -16.09 -5.25 7.66
N GLY A 165 -15.90 -4.37 8.64
CA GLY A 165 -14.63 -4.22 9.37
C GLY A 165 -13.61 -3.32 8.68
N LEU A 166 -13.90 -2.77 7.50
CA LEU A 166 -13.08 -1.80 6.79
C LEU A 166 -13.66 -0.38 6.88
N GLY A 167 -12.85 0.61 6.47
CA GLY A 167 -13.22 2.01 6.43
C GLY A 167 -12.47 2.86 7.45
N LYS A 168 -13.02 4.03 7.76
CA LYS A 168 -12.43 4.93 8.75
C LYS A 168 -12.35 4.26 10.13
N ILE A 169 -11.24 4.41 10.82
CA ILE A 169 -10.98 3.78 12.13
C ILE A 169 -12.09 4.10 13.15
N GLU A 170 -12.63 5.31 13.12
CA GLU A 170 -13.74 5.68 13.98
C GLU A 170 -15.00 4.83 13.74
N TRP A 171 -15.31 4.52 12.46
CA TRP A 171 -16.47 3.67 12.13
C TRP A 171 -16.30 2.24 12.63
N ILE A 172 -15.07 1.72 12.53
CA ILE A 172 -14.72 0.37 13.00
C ILE A 172 -14.87 0.29 14.53
N LYS A 173 -14.40 1.32 15.26
CA LYS A 173 -14.55 1.41 16.72
C LYS A 173 -16.00 1.49 17.16
N LEU A 174 -16.83 2.25 16.42
CA LEU A 174 -18.26 2.38 16.70
C LEU A 174 -19.04 1.09 16.42
N SER A 175 -18.68 0.35 15.37
CA SER A 175 -19.31 -0.93 15.04
C SER A 175 -19.02 -2.02 16.08
N LYS A 176 -17.81 -2.03 16.64
CA LYS A 176 -17.43 -2.98 17.72
C LYS A 176 -18.13 -2.68 19.04
N LYS A 177 -18.56 -1.44 19.30
CA LYS A 177 -19.32 -1.07 20.52
C LYS A 177 -20.80 -1.46 20.46
N LYS A 178 -21.35 -1.82 19.29
CA LYS A 178 -22.69 -2.38 19.17
C LYS A 178 -22.57 -3.90 19.21
N PRO A 179 -22.99 -4.58 20.32
CA PRO A 179 -23.02 -6.05 20.34
C PRO A 179 -23.97 -6.52 19.25
N LEU A 180 -23.55 -7.55 18.49
CA LEU A 180 -24.41 -8.28 17.57
C LEU A 180 -25.71 -8.63 18.29
N LYS A 181 -26.82 -8.00 17.89
CA LYS A 181 -28.15 -8.51 18.25
C LYS A 181 -28.27 -9.88 17.59
N THR A 182 -28.05 -10.91 18.36
CA THR A 182 -28.41 -12.28 18.00
C THR A 182 -29.89 -12.27 17.59
N GLU A 183 -30.16 -12.57 16.33
CA GLU A 183 -31.50 -12.85 15.84
C GLU A 183 -32.04 -14.04 16.67
N LYS A 184 -32.96 -13.74 17.54
CA LYS A 184 -33.79 -14.79 18.19
C LYS A 184 -34.57 -15.44 17.07
N ILE A 185 -34.20 -16.66 16.70
CA ILE A 185 -35.01 -17.56 15.93
C ILE A 185 -36.20 -17.92 16.85
N GLU A 186 -37.33 -17.28 16.68
CA GLU A 186 -38.58 -17.69 17.28
C GLU A 186 -39.02 -19.00 16.62
N LYS A 187 -38.74 -20.10 17.32
CA LYS A 187 -39.37 -21.37 17.03
C LYS A 187 -40.84 -21.27 17.46
N SER A 188 -41.73 -20.86 16.56
CA SER A 188 -43.15 -21.05 16.71
C SER A 188 -43.53 -22.46 16.27
N GLY A 189 -43.30 -23.44 17.13
CA GLY A 189 -43.85 -24.79 17.00
C GLY A 189 -45.26 -24.84 17.60
N LYS A 190 -46.30 -24.51 16.86
CA LYS A 190 -47.68 -24.89 17.20
C LYS A 190 -47.91 -26.36 16.84
N ILE A 191 -47.74 -27.22 17.82
CA ILE A 191 -48.28 -28.60 17.76
C ILE A 191 -49.77 -28.50 17.99
N LYS A 192 -50.62 -28.64 16.96
CA LYS A 192 -52.03 -28.97 17.07
C LYS A 192 -52.15 -30.43 17.49
N ARG A 193 -52.57 -30.66 18.72
CA ARG A 193 -53.12 -31.93 19.14
C ARG A 193 -54.57 -31.99 18.66
N GLU A 194 -54.87 -32.82 17.69
CA GLU A 194 -56.21 -33.30 17.44
C GLU A 194 -56.49 -34.51 18.37
N LYS A 195 -57.52 -34.34 19.22
CA LYS A 195 -58.17 -35.42 19.87
C LYS A 195 -59.37 -35.85 19.01
N LYS A 196 -59.39 -37.05 18.54
CA LYS A 196 -60.38 -38.06 18.65
C LYS A 196 -60.04 -39.29 17.82
#